data_1546e6e17524b3106a505a4c2085c0a0
#
_entry.id   1546e6e17524b3106a505a4c2085c0a0
#
_cell.length_a   1.000
_cell.length_b   1.000
_cell.length_c   1.000
_cell.angle_alpha   90.00
_cell.angle_beta   90.00
_cell.angle_gamma   90.00
#
_symmetry.space_group_name_H-M   'P 1'
#
loop_
_entity.id
_entity.type
_entity.pdbx_description
1 polymer ?
#
loop_
_entity_poly.entity_id
_entity_poly.type
_entity_poly.pdbx_seq_one_letter_code
_entity_poly.pdbx_strand_id
1 'polypeptide(L)'
;NQQDQLRHLSINQFIRPDLSWMLNDDIKVSKKVIFIPGASKSGEYKKWSSDKFAQVAKYLVLRKYEIYLTGSNLDLNTINEIIQLCPESINKINESKIEDFYQLCMTSELILTNDTGPAHIAGLTNKNVIWIANDNDISRSCYPLGDNVHKITSSNVKNISVDIIINKIEQILK
;
A
#
# COMPACT_ATOMS: atom_id res chain seq x y z
N ASN A 1 -12.70 -15.76 5.45
CA ASN A 1 -12.56 -14.31 5.54
C ASN A 1 -13.84 -13.69 6.10
N GLN A 2 -13.92 -12.37 6.26
CA GLN A 2 -15.13 -11.69 6.75
C GLN A 2 -16.35 -11.97 5.87
N GLN A 3 -16.19 -12.06 4.56
CA GLN A 3 -17.27 -12.40 3.63
C GLN A 3 -17.77 -13.83 3.85
N ASP A 4 -16.89 -14.78 4.17
CA ASP A 4 -17.31 -16.15 4.47
C ASP A 4 -18.11 -16.21 5.77
N GLN A 5 -17.73 -15.43 6.78
CA GLN A 5 -18.51 -15.29 8.02
C GLN A 5 -19.90 -14.73 7.75
N LEU A 6 -20.03 -13.72 6.89
CA LEU A 6 -21.32 -13.16 6.51
C LEU A 6 -22.18 -14.16 5.72
N ARG A 7 -21.55 -14.96 4.83
CA ARG A 7 -22.25 -16.04 4.12
C ARG A 7 -22.80 -17.10 5.06
N HIS A 8 -22.09 -17.45 6.14
CA HIS A 8 -22.62 -18.34 7.18
C HIS A 8 -23.87 -17.78 7.88
N LEU A 9 -24.00 -16.44 7.89
CA LEU A 9 -25.21 -15.75 8.38
C LEU A 9 -26.26 -15.51 7.29
N SER A 10 -26.13 -16.20 6.13
CA SER A 10 -27.02 -16.04 4.96
C SER A 10 -26.98 -14.64 4.33
N ILE A 11 -25.96 -13.85 4.62
CA ILE A 11 -25.73 -12.54 3.99
C ILE A 11 -24.88 -12.76 2.74
N ASN A 12 -25.51 -12.70 1.56
CA ASN A 12 -24.89 -13.04 0.27
C ASN A 12 -24.56 -11.81 -0.58
N GLN A 13 -25.04 -10.62 -0.20
CA GLN A 13 -24.74 -9.37 -0.90
C GLN A 13 -23.79 -8.53 -0.05
N PHE A 14 -22.66 -8.16 -0.66
CA PHE A 14 -21.63 -7.33 -0.04
C PHE A 14 -21.51 -6.06 -0.87
N ILE A 15 -21.97 -4.95 -0.30
CA ILE A 15 -21.80 -3.64 -0.91
C ILE A 15 -20.47 -3.06 -0.38
N ARG A 16 -19.58 -2.67 -1.29
CA ARG A 16 -18.38 -1.92 -0.89
C ARG A 16 -18.81 -0.55 -0.38
N PRO A 17 -18.20 -0.07 0.71
CA PRO A 17 -18.47 1.29 1.17
C PRO A 17 -18.07 2.29 0.06
N ASP A 18 -18.97 3.20 -0.24
CA ASP A 18 -18.65 4.36 -1.07
C ASP A 18 -17.97 5.41 -0.18
N LEU A 19 -16.72 5.71 -0.50
CA LEU A 19 -15.90 6.70 0.20
C LEU A 19 -15.74 7.99 -0.61
N SER A 20 -16.52 8.17 -1.69
CA SER A 20 -16.41 9.36 -2.56
C SER A 20 -16.69 10.67 -1.84
N TRP A 21 -17.46 10.63 -0.75
CA TRP A 21 -17.70 11.80 0.11
C TRP A 21 -16.42 12.35 0.79
N MET A 22 -15.34 11.59 0.82
CA MET A 22 -14.02 12.04 1.31
C MET A 22 -13.22 12.84 0.28
N LEU A 23 -13.71 12.92 -0.97
CA LEU A 23 -13.00 13.56 -2.04
C LEU A 23 -13.36 15.04 -2.12
N ASN A 24 -12.33 15.88 -2.17
CA ASN A 24 -12.47 17.28 -2.55
C ASN A 24 -12.27 17.35 -4.06
N ASP A 25 -13.11 18.07 -4.79
CA ASP A 25 -13.03 18.42 -6.21
C ASP A 25 -12.33 17.45 -7.21
N ASP A 26 -12.20 17.83 -8.47
CA ASP A 26 -11.69 17.01 -9.59
C ASP A 26 -10.35 16.33 -9.31
N ILE A 27 -10.38 15.00 -9.16
CA ILE A 27 -9.19 14.19 -8.94
C ILE A 27 -8.44 14.01 -10.26
N LYS A 28 -7.24 14.58 -10.32
CA LYS A 28 -6.30 14.31 -11.40
C LYS A 28 -5.29 13.25 -10.95
N VAL A 29 -5.29 12.12 -11.63
CA VAL A 29 -4.26 11.10 -11.47
C VAL A 29 -2.96 11.62 -12.10
N SER A 30 -1.86 11.50 -11.36
CA SER A 30 -0.52 11.89 -11.83
C SER A 30 0.43 10.71 -11.70
N LYS A 31 1.63 10.82 -12.29
CA LYS A 31 2.73 9.84 -12.14
C LYS A 31 3.25 9.77 -10.71
N LYS A 32 2.37 9.39 -9.80
CA LYS A 32 2.59 9.30 -8.36
C LYS A 32 2.45 7.87 -7.90
N VAL A 33 3.40 7.42 -7.10
CA VAL A 33 3.35 6.13 -6.41
C VAL A 33 3.44 6.36 -4.91
N ILE A 34 2.54 5.72 -4.17
CA ILE A 34 2.53 5.82 -2.71
C ILE A 34 3.15 4.57 -2.11
N PHE A 35 4.06 4.76 -1.18
CA PHE A 35 4.60 3.70 -0.35
C PHE A 35 4.08 3.81 1.08
N ILE A 36 3.62 2.69 1.62
CA ILE A 36 3.19 2.54 3.01
C ILE A 36 4.10 1.48 3.66
N PRO A 37 5.34 1.87 4.03
CA PRO A 37 6.35 0.92 4.49
C PRO A 37 6.17 0.51 5.95
N GLY A 38 5.23 1.14 6.65
CA GLY A 38 4.97 0.90 8.06
C GLY A 38 4.23 -0.40 8.35
N ALA A 39 4.20 -0.72 9.64
CA ALA A 39 3.33 -1.73 10.23
C ALA A 39 3.02 -1.34 11.68
N SER A 40 2.03 -2.00 12.32
CA SER A 40 1.76 -1.77 13.73
C SER A 40 2.99 -2.09 14.60
N LYS A 41 3.04 -1.54 15.82
CA LYS A 41 4.16 -1.75 16.77
C LYS A 41 4.48 -3.23 17.00
N SER A 42 3.47 -4.09 17.02
CA SER A 42 3.63 -5.56 17.13
C SER A 42 3.89 -6.24 15.76
N GLY A 43 3.95 -5.48 14.67
CA GLY A 43 4.01 -5.97 13.29
C GLY A 43 5.37 -5.86 12.62
N GLU A 44 6.47 -5.69 13.37
CA GLU A 44 7.82 -5.60 12.80
C GLU A 44 8.17 -6.78 11.86
N TYR A 45 7.67 -7.98 12.16
CA TYR A 45 7.85 -9.18 11.32
C TYR A 45 7.07 -9.12 9.99
N LYS A 46 6.18 -8.14 9.83
CA LYS A 46 5.39 -7.89 8.61
C LYS A 46 6.03 -6.85 7.69
N LYS A 47 7.12 -6.22 8.12
CA LYS A 47 7.78 -5.17 7.34
C LYS A 47 8.71 -5.77 6.30
N TRP A 48 8.47 -5.41 5.05
CA TRP A 48 9.47 -5.50 4.00
C TRP A 48 10.52 -4.41 4.25
N SER A 49 11.78 -4.69 4.02
CA SER A 49 12.86 -3.82 4.51
C SER A 49 12.93 -2.47 3.77
N SER A 50 13.37 -1.43 4.50
CA SER A 50 13.52 -0.06 4.00
C SER A 50 14.45 0.04 2.79
N ASP A 51 15.55 -0.74 2.76
CA ASP A 51 16.49 -0.80 1.64
C ASP A 51 15.81 -1.30 0.35
N LYS A 52 14.92 -2.28 0.45
CA LYS A 52 14.17 -2.81 -0.70
C LYS A 52 13.12 -1.81 -1.20
N PHE A 53 12.40 -1.14 -0.28
CA PHE A 53 11.53 -0.02 -0.66
C PHE A 53 12.33 1.07 -1.38
N ALA A 54 13.51 1.43 -0.88
CA ALA A 54 14.36 2.43 -1.51
C ALA A 54 14.86 2.00 -2.91
N GLN A 55 15.16 0.73 -3.12
CA GLN A 55 15.54 0.21 -4.45
C GLN A 55 14.38 0.35 -5.45
N VAL A 56 13.15 0.01 -5.03
CA VAL A 56 11.96 0.20 -5.87
C VAL A 56 11.69 1.70 -6.10
N ALA A 57 11.90 2.55 -5.09
CA ALA A 57 11.77 4.01 -5.24
C ALA A 57 12.71 4.55 -6.30
N LYS A 58 14.02 4.22 -6.25
CA LYS A 58 15.02 4.61 -7.26
C LYS A 58 14.62 4.17 -8.67
N TYR A 59 14.17 2.92 -8.79
CA TYR A 59 13.69 2.39 -10.08
C TYR A 59 12.55 3.24 -10.66
N LEU A 60 11.59 3.65 -9.83
CA LEU A 60 10.45 4.46 -10.24
C LEU A 60 10.82 5.93 -10.52
N VAL A 61 11.71 6.52 -9.71
CA VAL A 61 12.23 7.88 -9.92
C VAL A 61 12.93 8.00 -11.28
N LEU A 62 13.72 7.00 -11.69
CA LEU A 62 14.33 6.95 -13.02
C LEU A 62 13.28 6.94 -14.15
N ARG A 63 12.06 6.49 -13.88
CA ARG A 63 10.91 6.49 -14.79
C ARG A 63 10.01 7.71 -14.65
N LYS A 64 10.48 8.72 -13.90
CA LYS A 64 9.78 10.00 -13.69
C LYS A 64 8.49 9.87 -12.88
N TYR A 65 8.44 8.90 -11.96
CA TYR A 65 7.41 8.83 -10.93
C TYR A 65 7.82 9.61 -9.69
N GLU A 66 6.88 10.30 -9.09
CA GLU A 66 7.01 10.90 -7.76
C GLU A 66 6.69 9.85 -6.70
N ILE A 67 7.56 9.70 -5.70
CA ILE A 67 7.41 8.71 -4.63
C ILE A 67 6.99 9.41 -3.34
N TYR A 68 5.81 9.08 -2.87
CA TYR A 68 5.24 9.61 -1.63
C TYR A 68 5.30 8.53 -0.54
N LEU A 69 5.95 8.82 0.56
CA LEU A 69 6.07 7.93 1.71
C LEU A 69 5.07 8.37 2.77
N THR A 70 4.16 7.49 3.16
CA THR A 70 3.13 7.78 4.16
C THR A 70 3.11 6.74 5.27
N GLY A 71 2.61 7.13 6.42
CA GLY A 71 2.55 6.30 7.61
C GLY A 71 2.22 7.12 8.85
N SER A 72 2.45 6.54 10.01
CA SER A 72 2.33 7.18 11.32
C SER A 72 3.69 7.59 11.87
N ASN A 73 3.69 8.30 12.99
CA ASN A 73 4.94 8.61 13.73
C ASN A 73 5.77 7.37 14.09
N LEU A 74 5.14 6.20 14.21
CA LEU A 74 5.82 4.94 14.49
C LEU A 74 6.69 4.48 13.30
N ASP A 75 6.41 5.00 12.12
CA ASP A 75 7.08 4.60 10.87
C ASP A 75 8.18 5.58 10.45
N LEU A 76 8.40 6.65 11.25
CA LEU A 76 9.33 7.73 10.93
C LEU A 76 10.75 7.24 10.66
N ASN A 77 11.25 6.30 11.47
CA ASN A 77 12.59 5.73 11.28
C ASN A 77 12.70 5.00 9.93
N THR A 78 11.73 4.14 9.62
CA THR A 78 11.67 3.40 8.34
C THR A 78 11.63 4.37 7.16
N ILE A 79 10.84 5.43 7.25
CA ILE A 79 10.71 6.43 6.19
C ILE A 79 12.00 7.24 6.04
N ASN A 80 12.64 7.65 7.12
CA ASN A 80 13.93 8.35 7.07
C ASN A 80 15.03 7.47 6.44
N GLU A 81 15.07 6.18 6.74
CA GLU A 81 15.99 5.24 6.09
C GLU A 81 15.76 5.17 4.58
N ILE A 82 14.49 5.13 4.14
CA ILE A 82 14.16 5.13 2.70
C ILE A 82 14.63 6.44 2.06
N ILE A 83 14.39 7.59 2.69
CA ILE A 83 14.79 8.91 2.17
C ILE A 83 16.32 9.04 2.12
N GLN A 84 17.05 8.54 3.11
CA GLN A 84 18.52 8.52 3.07
C GLN A 84 19.05 7.75 1.86
N LEU A 85 18.37 6.67 1.46
CA LEU A 85 18.76 5.85 0.32
C LEU A 85 18.19 6.36 -1.02
N CYS A 86 17.06 7.07 -1.01
CA CYS A 86 16.41 7.68 -2.19
C CYS A 86 15.89 9.08 -1.82
N PRO A 87 16.75 10.11 -1.88
CA PRO A 87 16.43 11.48 -1.43
C PRO A 87 15.28 12.15 -2.21
N GLU A 88 14.97 11.67 -3.40
CA GLU A 88 13.86 12.15 -4.23
C GLU A 88 12.49 11.75 -3.67
N SER A 89 12.45 10.88 -2.66
CA SER A 89 11.19 10.46 -2.03
C SER A 89 10.65 11.56 -1.12
N ILE A 90 9.34 11.76 -1.19
CA ILE A 90 8.63 12.84 -0.49
C ILE A 90 7.98 12.27 0.78
N ASN A 91 8.31 12.83 1.93
CA ASN A 91 7.72 12.45 3.21
C ASN A 91 6.33 13.09 3.36
N LYS A 92 5.32 12.24 3.59
CA LYS A 92 3.91 12.60 3.84
C LYS A 92 3.39 12.00 5.16
N ILE A 93 4.27 11.79 6.13
CA ILE A 93 3.84 11.41 7.50
C ILE A 93 3.07 12.56 8.12
N ASN A 94 2.02 12.22 8.86
CA ASN A 94 1.18 13.14 9.65
C ASN A 94 0.44 14.24 8.87
N GLU A 95 0.42 14.23 7.57
CA GLU A 95 -0.45 15.13 6.81
C GLU A 95 -1.90 14.65 6.83
N SER A 96 -2.25 13.62 7.63
CA SER A 96 -3.37 12.80 7.25
C SER A 96 -4.42 12.66 8.34
N LYS A 97 -5.47 13.39 8.16
CA LYS A 97 -6.80 12.83 8.38
C LYS A 97 -6.99 11.64 7.41
N ILE A 98 -7.92 10.76 7.69
CA ILE A 98 -8.20 9.58 6.85
C ILE A 98 -8.62 9.99 5.43
N GLU A 99 -9.31 11.14 5.33
CA GLU A 99 -9.76 11.75 4.09
C GLU A 99 -8.58 12.18 3.21
N ASP A 100 -7.57 12.84 3.80
CA ASP A 100 -6.37 13.28 3.08
C ASP A 100 -5.58 12.07 2.53
N PHE A 101 -5.48 11.01 3.33
CA PHE A 101 -4.85 9.77 2.89
C PHE A 101 -5.64 9.11 1.75
N TYR A 102 -6.98 9.05 1.85
CA TYR A 102 -7.83 8.51 0.79
C TYR A 102 -7.68 9.33 -0.50
N GLN A 103 -7.70 10.65 -0.41
CA GLN A 103 -7.48 11.55 -1.55
C GLN A 103 -6.08 11.38 -2.14
N LEU A 104 -5.05 11.25 -1.32
CA LEU A 104 -3.69 10.96 -1.79
C LEU A 104 -3.66 9.66 -2.60
N CYS A 105 -4.29 8.59 -2.11
CA CYS A 105 -4.41 7.32 -2.82
C CYS A 105 -5.15 7.51 -4.16
N MET A 106 -6.24 8.25 -4.19
CA MET A 106 -7.04 8.47 -5.40
C MET A 106 -6.29 9.25 -6.50
N THR A 107 -5.30 10.07 -6.13
CA THR A 107 -4.47 10.83 -7.10
C THR A 107 -3.27 10.03 -7.60
N SER A 108 -3.01 8.84 -7.09
CA SER A 108 -1.87 7.99 -7.47
C SER A 108 -2.20 6.99 -8.57
N GLU A 109 -1.17 6.49 -9.25
CA GLU A 109 -1.29 5.38 -10.20
C GLU A 109 -1.10 4.02 -9.54
N LEU A 110 -0.29 3.96 -8.47
CA LEU A 110 0.05 2.73 -7.77
C LEU A 110 0.27 2.99 -6.28
N ILE A 111 -0.05 2.00 -5.47
CA ILE A 111 0.23 1.98 -4.03
C ILE A 111 1.00 0.70 -3.71
N LEU A 112 2.15 0.82 -3.05
CA LEU A 112 2.96 -0.29 -2.55
C LEU A 112 2.92 -0.30 -1.03
N THR A 113 2.46 -1.38 -0.43
CA THR A 113 2.18 -1.42 1.01
C THR A 113 2.53 -2.74 1.68
N ASN A 114 2.98 -2.67 2.92
CA ASN A 114 3.00 -3.82 3.83
C ASN A 114 1.57 -4.19 4.30
N ASP A 115 1.47 -5.29 5.04
CA ASP A 115 0.23 -5.71 5.72
C ASP A 115 -0.06 -4.79 6.91
N THR A 116 -0.85 -3.74 6.67
CA THR A 116 -1.14 -2.66 7.61
C THR A 116 -2.57 -2.11 7.43
N GLY A 117 -3.09 -1.42 8.44
CA GLY A 117 -4.44 -0.82 8.40
C GLY A 117 -4.70 0.07 7.19
N PRO A 118 -3.83 1.03 6.85
CA PRO A 118 -3.98 1.86 5.65
C PRO A 118 -4.09 1.09 4.33
N ALA A 119 -3.54 -0.12 4.23
CA ALA A 119 -3.68 -0.96 3.04
C ALA A 119 -5.16 -1.29 2.72
N HIS A 120 -6.00 -1.43 3.74
CA HIS A 120 -7.43 -1.70 3.56
C HIS A 120 -8.16 -0.49 2.97
N ILE A 121 -7.79 0.72 3.38
CA ILE A 121 -8.33 1.96 2.79
C ILE A 121 -7.87 2.09 1.34
N ALA A 122 -6.58 1.84 1.09
CA ALA A 122 -6.02 1.85 -0.26
C ALA A 122 -6.76 0.86 -1.18
N GLY A 123 -7.09 -0.34 -0.69
CA GLY A 123 -7.86 -1.33 -1.45
C GLY A 123 -9.24 -0.85 -1.89
N LEU A 124 -9.88 0.04 -1.13
CA LEU A 124 -11.20 0.59 -1.46
C LEU A 124 -11.16 1.68 -2.55
N THR A 125 -9.98 2.16 -2.93
CA THR A 125 -9.82 3.24 -3.92
C THR A 125 -9.95 2.78 -5.37
N ASN A 126 -10.03 1.48 -5.63
CA ASN A 126 -9.92 0.89 -6.98
C ASN A 126 -8.60 1.20 -7.71
N LYS A 127 -7.62 1.78 -7.03
CA LYS A 127 -6.27 1.96 -7.57
C LYS A 127 -5.51 0.63 -7.51
N ASN A 128 -4.46 0.52 -8.32
CA ASN A 128 -3.57 -0.62 -8.23
C ASN A 128 -2.84 -0.61 -6.88
N VAL A 129 -3.00 -1.67 -6.12
CA VAL A 129 -2.35 -1.85 -4.82
C VAL A 129 -1.50 -3.12 -4.86
N ILE A 130 -0.21 -2.99 -4.70
CA ILE A 130 0.68 -4.13 -4.43
C ILE A 130 0.76 -4.28 -2.92
N TRP A 131 0.16 -5.34 -2.40
CA TRP A 131 0.14 -5.68 -0.99
C TRP A 131 1.15 -6.79 -0.70
N ILE A 132 2.11 -6.48 0.17
CA ILE A 132 3.21 -7.36 0.56
C ILE A 132 2.91 -7.92 1.95
N ALA A 133 2.91 -9.24 2.12
CA ALA A 133 2.61 -9.86 3.39
C ALA A 133 3.29 -11.23 3.59
N ASN A 134 3.33 -11.65 4.85
CA ASN A 134 3.64 -13.04 5.17
C ASN A 134 2.49 -13.95 4.74
N ASP A 135 2.81 -15.11 4.19
CA ASP A 135 1.81 -16.14 3.86
C ASP A 135 1.45 -16.95 5.10
N ASN A 136 0.40 -16.52 5.78
CA ASN A 136 -0.14 -17.19 6.96
C ASN A 136 -1.68 -17.07 7.00
N ASP A 137 -2.33 -17.76 7.93
CA ASP A 137 -3.79 -17.81 8.01
C ASP A 137 -4.42 -16.43 8.26
N ILE A 138 -3.75 -15.56 9.01
CA ILE A 138 -4.23 -14.20 9.28
C ILE A 138 -4.22 -13.38 7.99
N SER A 139 -3.13 -13.36 7.26
CA SER A 139 -3.02 -12.60 6.01
C SER A 139 -3.95 -13.15 4.92
N ARG A 140 -4.16 -14.47 4.90
CA ARG A 140 -5.14 -15.09 3.99
C ARG A 140 -6.57 -14.72 4.31
N SER A 141 -6.88 -14.43 5.58
CA SER A 141 -8.23 -14.08 6.06
C SER A 141 -8.49 -12.58 6.05
N CYS A 142 -7.47 -11.75 6.26
CA CYS A 142 -7.56 -10.31 6.50
C CYS A 142 -6.75 -9.51 5.50
N TYR A 143 -6.88 -9.77 4.20
CA TYR A 143 -6.24 -8.96 3.16
C TYR A 143 -7.11 -7.76 2.74
N PRO A 144 -6.51 -6.71 2.17
CA PRO A 144 -7.25 -5.58 1.63
C PRO A 144 -8.23 -6.02 0.54
N LEU A 145 -9.47 -5.53 0.61
CA LEU A 145 -10.50 -5.81 -0.39
C LEU A 145 -10.38 -4.78 -1.53
N GLY A 146 -10.36 -5.28 -2.77
CA GLY A 146 -10.31 -4.43 -3.97
C GLY A 146 -10.07 -5.28 -5.21
N ASP A 147 -10.59 -4.85 -6.37
CA ASP A 147 -10.44 -5.61 -7.62
C ASP A 147 -9.01 -5.53 -8.14
N ASN A 148 -8.32 -4.42 -7.83
CA ASN A 148 -6.96 -4.14 -8.27
C ASN A 148 -5.91 -4.36 -7.15
N VAL A 149 -6.21 -5.22 -6.17
CA VAL A 149 -5.24 -5.61 -5.13
C VAL A 149 -4.43 -6.81 -5.58
N HIS A 150 -3.15 -6.59 -5.81
CA HIS A 150 -2.17 -7.59 -6.21
C HIS A 150 -1.43 -8.09 -4.97
N LYS A 151 -1.71 -9.33 -4.56
CA LYS A 151 -1.10 -9.94 -3.38
C LYS A 151 0.26 -10.54 -3.75
N ILE A 152 1.30 -10.16 -3.03
CA ILE A 152 2.63 -10.76 -3.11
C ILE A 152 3.00 -11.26 -1.72
N THR A 153 3.02 -12.57 -1.55
CA THR A 153 3.21 -13.19 -0.24
C THR A 153 4.37 -14.19 -0.25
N SER A 154 4.97 -14.39 0.91
CA SER A 154 6.01 -15.38 1.17
C SER A 154 5.89 -15.87 2.62
N SER A 155 6.44 -17.03 2.95
CA SER A 155 6.54 -17.51 4.35
C SER A 155 7.22 -16.49 5.27
N ASN A 156 8.13 -15.69 4.71
CA ASN A 156 8.71 -14.52 5.37
C ASN A 156 8.77 -13.38 4.36
N VAL A 157 8.11 -12.27 4.67
CA VAL A 157 8.05 -11.08 3.83
C VAL A 157 9.45 -10.57 3.42
N LYS A 158 10.45 -10.77 4.27
CA LYS A 158 11.84 -10.41 4.00
C LYS A 158 12.47 -11.18 2.83
N ASN A 159 11.90 -12.33 2.46
CA ASN A 159 12.37 -13.15 1.33
C ASN A 159 11.84 -12.68 -0.03
N ILE A 160 10.85 -11.79 -0.04
CA ILE A 160 10.34 -11.21 -1.30
C ILE A 160 11.44 -10.34 -1.89
N SER A 161 11.87 -10.67 -3.12
CA SER A 161 12.90 -9.90 -3.82
C SER A 161 12.36 -8.61 -4.42
N VAL A 162 13.24 -7.65 -4.65
CA VAL A 162 12.92 -6.39 -5.33
C VAL A 162 12.43 -6.66 -6.77
N ASP A 163 13.03 -7.63 -7.45
CA ASP A 163 12.69 -7.97 -8.84
C ASP A 163 11.23 -8.47 -8.98
N ILE A 164 10.72 -9.20 -7.99
CA ILE A 164 9.31 -9.64 -7.98
C ILE A 164 8.39 -8.41 -7.96
N ILE A 165 8.73 -7.41 -7.15
CA ILE A 165 7.93 -6.17 -7.03
C ILE A 165 8.06 -5.34 -8.31
N ILE A 166 9.26 -5.16 -8.84
CA ILE A 166 9.50 -4.42 -10.09
C ILE A 166 8.76 -5.07 -11.25
N ASN A 167 8.87 -6.39 -11.43
CA ASN A 167 8.15 -7.10 -12.49
C ASN A 167 6.63 -6.92 -12.38
N LYS A 168 6.09 -6.91 -11.15
CA LYS A 168 4.67 -6.63 -10.93
C LYS A 168 4.32 -5.18 -11.30
N ILE A 169 5.15 -4.21 -10.93
CA ILE A 169 4.98 -2.80 -11.29
C ILE A 169 4.96 -2.63 -12.81
N GLU A 170 5.88 -3.27 -13.53
CA GLU A 170 5.95 -3.19 -15.00
C GLU A 170 4.71 -3.79 -15.69
N GLN A 171 4.08 -4.81 -15.09
CA GLN A 171 2.82 -5.36 -15.58
C GLN A 171 1.64 -4.38 -15.40
N ILE A 172 1.68 -3.57 -14.36
CA ILE A 172 0.61 -2.64 -13.97
C ILE A 172 0.73 -1.29 -14.70
N LEU A 173 1.95 -0.74 -14.77
CA LEU A 173 2.22 0.61 -15.27
C LEU A 173 2.66 0.62 -16.75
N LYS A 174 2.11 -0.26 -17.54
CA LYS A 174 2.37 -0.33 -19.00
C LYS A 174 1.88 0.90 -19.73
#